data_80c2ba49ee6c268039a915b71877fcbc
#
_entry.id   80c2ba49ee6c268039a915b71877fcbc
#
_cell.length_a   1.000
_cell.length_b   1.000
_cell.length_c   1.000
_cell.angle_alpha   90.00
_cell.angle_beta   90.00
_cell.angle_gamma   90.00
#
_symmetry.space_group_name_H-M   'P 1'
#
loop_
_entity.id
_entity.type
_entity.pdbx_description
1 polymer ?
#
loop_
_entity_poly.entity_id
_entity_poly.type
_entity_poly.pdbx_seq_one_letter_code
_entity_poly.pdbx_strand_id
1 'polypeptide(L)'
;HMVRGRTTAQTGLVLGHEITGEVIEKGSDVENLKIGDLVSVPFNVACGRCRSCKEQHTGVCLTVNPARAGGAYGYVDMGDWTGGQAEYVLVPYADFNLLKLPDRDKAMEKIRDLTCLSDILPTGYHGAVTAGVGPGSTVYIAGAGPVGLAAAASARLLGAAVVIIGDVNSIRLAHAKAQGFEIVDLSTDTPLHEQIAALLGEPEVDCAVD
;
A
#
# COMPACT_ATOMS: atom_id res chain seq x y z
N HIS A 1 -1.12 7.36 14.61
CA HIS A 1 -0.73 6.78 15.91
C HIS A 1 0.51 7.48 16.49
N MET A 2 1.57 7.71 15.70
CA MET A 2 2.81 8.38 16.17
C MET A 2 2.54 9.77 16.74
N VAL A 3 1.89 10.66 15.98
CA VAL A 3 1.54 12.03 16.42
C VAL A 3 0.68 12.06 17.71
N ARG A 4 -0.13 11.01 17.93
CA ARG A 4 -0.96 10.89 19.14
C ARG A 4 -0.25 10.21 20.31
N GLY A 5 1.06 9.99 20.24
CA GLY A 5 1.85 9.36 21.30
C GLY A 5 1.49 7.89 21.57
N ARG A 6 0.94 7.18 20.58
CA ARG A 6 0.59 5.75 20.70
C ARG A 6 1.73 4.80 20.29
N THR A 7 2.90 5.34 20.04
CA THR A 7 4.13 4.62 19.69
C THR A 7 5.29 5.21 20.46
N THR A 8 6.45 4.58 20.41
CA THR A 8 7.71 5.04 20.99
C THR A 8 8.44 6.09 20.12
N ALA A 9 7.74 6.73 19.18
CA ALA A 9 8.32 7.75 18.30
C ALA A 9 8.90 8.92 19.09
N GLN A 10 10.14 9.25 18.81
CA GLN A 10 10.82 10.39 19.43
C GLN A 10 10.35 11.71 18.80
N THR A 11 10.36 12.77 19.59
CA THR A 11 10.11 14.13 19.08
C THR A 11 11.21 14.52 18.10
N GLY A 12 10.81 15.09 16.94
CA GLY A 12 11.73 15.49 15.88
C GLY A 12 11.86 14.45 14.75
N LEU A 13 11.24 13.29 14.86
CA LEU A 13 11.16 12.33 13.76
C LEU A 13 10.37 12.94 12.59
N VAL A 14 10.97 12.99 11.40
CA VAL A 14 10.26 13.33 10.17
C VAL A 14 9.44 12.11 9.74
N LEU A 15 8.14 12.27 9.65
CA LEU A 15 7.18 11.21 9.35
C LEU A 15 6.95 11.06 7.84
N GLY A 16 6.12 10.06 7.48
CA GLY A 16 5.65 9.82 6.12
C GLY A 16 6.49 8.82 5.36
N HIS A 17 5.82 7.92 4.67
CA HIS A 17 6.45 6.84 3.91
C HIS A 17 5.80 6.62 2.54
N GLU A 18 4.79 7.40 2.21
CA GLU A 18 4.17 7.41 0.88
C GLU A 18 4.81 8.52 0.04
N ILE A 19 5.83 8.17 -0.74
CA ILE A 19 6.71 9.15 -1.36
C ILE A 19 6.67 9.00 -2.88
N THR A 20 6.39 10.12 -3.56
CA THR A 20 6.51 10.25 -5.02
C THR A 20 7.28 11.54 -5.29
N GLY A 21 8.26 11.50 -6.17
CA GLY A 21 9.11 12.66 -6.39
C GLY A 21 9.89 12.61 -7.69
N GLU A 22 10.79 13.57 -7.82
CA GLU A 22 11.71 13.69 -8.95
C GLU A 22 13.14 13.47 -8.48
N VAL A 23 13.92 12.74 -9.26
CA VAL A 23 15.37 12.56 -9.01
C VAL A 23 16.09 13.87 -9.31
N ILE A 24 16.62 14.51 -8.28
CA ILE A 24 17.35 15.77 -8.40
C ILE A 24 18.88 15.58 -8.31
N GLU A 25 19.31 14.53 -7.63
CA GLU A 25 20.72 14.15 -7.47
C GLU A 25 20.85 12.63 -7.40
N LYS A 26 21.95 12.07 -7.86
CA LYS A 26 22.22 10.63 -7.77
C LYS A 26 23.70 10.35 -7.50
N GLY A 27 23.98 9.27 -6.77
CA GLY A 27 25.34 8.76 -6.59
C GLY A 27 25.92 8.20 -7.88
N SER A 28 27.24 8.05 -7.90
CA SER A 28 27.99 7.53 -9.05
C SER A 28 27.55 6.13 -9.50
N ASP A 29 27.13 5.31 -8.54
CA ASP A 29 26.79 3.90 -8.73
C ASP A 29 25.34 3.65 -9.14
N VAL A 30 24.55 4.71 -9.27
CA VAL A 30 23.14 4.63 -9.75
C VAL A 30 23.15 4.66 -11.27
N GLU A 31 22.75 3.55 -11.89
CA GLU A 31 22.83 3.35 -13.35
C GLU A 31 21.50 3.53 -14.06
N ASN A 32 20.39 3.06 -13.46
CA ASN A 32 19.08 2.96 -14.12
C ASN A 32 18.25 4.25 -14.06
N LEU A 33 18.69 5.24 -13.30
CA LEU A 33 17.98 6.49 -13.08
C LEU A 33 18.74 7.69 -13.63
N LYS A 34 18.00 8.71 -14.05
CA LYS A 34 18.52 10.00 -14.51
C LYS A 34 17.90 11.14 -13.70
N ILE A 35 18.65 12.24 -13.58
CA ILE A 35 18.12 13.49 -13.03
C ILE A 35 16.90 13.91 -13.88
N GLY A 36 15.81 14.28 -13.22
CA GLY A 36 14.54 14.60 -13.84
C GLY A 36 13.57 13.41 -13.98
N ASP A 37 13.97 12.17 -13.67
CA ASP A 37 13.05 11.03 -13.66
C ASP A 37 12.02 11.18 -12.54
N LEU A 38 10.75 10.97 -12.86
CA LEU A 38 9.68 10.82 -11.87
C LEU A 38 9.70 9.40 -11.33
N VAL A 39 9.61 9.28 -10.02
CA VAL A 39 9.75 8.00 -9.32
C VAL A 39 8.71 7.84 -8.20
N SER A 40 8.26 6.61 -8.01
CA SER A 40 7.60 6.20 -6.79
C SER A 40 8.61 5.52 -5.88
N VAL A 41 8.62 5.88 -4.61
CA VAL A 41 9.51 5.33 -3.59
C VAL A 41 8.68 4.38 -2.72
N PRO A 42 9.04 3.09 -2.60
CA PRO A 42 8.32 2.17 -1.73
C PRO A 42 8.47 2.59 -0.26
N PHE A 43 7.46 2.30 0.55
CA PHE A 43 7.48 2.65 1.98
C PHE A 43 8.63 1.98 2.74
N ASN A 44 9.04 0.79 2.31
CA ASN A 44 10.12 0.03 2.91
C ASN A 44 11.46 0.28 2.19
N VAL A 45 12.54 0.15 2.96
CA VAL A 45 13.91 0.20 2.44
C VAL A 45 14.45 -1.22 2.29
N ALA A 46 15.04 -1.54 1.14
CA ALA A 46 15.63 -2.85 0.89
C ALA A 46 16.97 -2.74 0.13
N CYS A 47 17.92 -3.63 0.41
CA CYS A 47 19.24 -3.57 -0.20
C CYS A 47 19.35 -4.28 -1.56
N GLY A 48 18.37 -5.07 -1.96
CA GLY A 48 18.33 -5.83 -3.21
C GLY A 48 19.25 -7.06 -3.29
N ARG A 49 20.15 -7.29 -2.30
CA ARG A 49 21.20 -8.30 -2.40
C ARG A 49 21.30 -9.31 -1.28
N CYS A 50 20.68 -9.06 -0.13
CA CYS A 50 20.63 -10.05 0.95
C CYS A 50 19.69 -11.22 0.60
N ARG A 51 19.71 -12.28 1.39
CA ARG A 51 18.88 -13.47 1.16
C ARG A 51 17.40 -13.11 1.05
N SER A 52 16.85 -12.39 2.02
CA SER A 52 15.44 -11.99 2.00
C SER A 52 15.07 -11.21 0.74
N CYS A 53 15.91 -10.25 0.31
CA CYS A 53 15.65 -9.50 -0.92
C CYS A 53 15.69 -10.39 -2.18
N LYS A 54 16.62 -11.35 -2.25
CA LYS A 54 16.70 -12.31 -3.37
C LYS A 54 15.50 -13.26 -3.42
N GLU A 55 14.90 -13.54 -2.27
CA GLU A 55 13.66 -14.32 -2.12
C GLU A 55 12.40 -13.43 -2.25
N GLN A 56 12.56 -12.16 -2.63
CA GLN A 56 11.49 -11.15 -2.80
C GLN A 56 10.79 -10.74 -1.48
N HIS A 57 11.34 -11.10 -0.34
CA HIS A 57 10.86 -10.68 0.97
C HIS A 57 11.50 -9.35 1.40
N THR A 58 11.29 -8.30 0.62
CA THR A 58 11.95 -6.99 0.79
C THR A 58 11.60 -6.29 2.10
N GLY A 59 10.39 -6.49 2.60
CA GLY A 59 9.93 -5.92 3.88
C GLY A 59 10.69 -6.44 5.12
N VAL A 60 11.45 -7.53 4.99
CA VAL A 60 12.32 -8.09 6.03
C VAL A 60 13.79 -8.14 5.59
N CYS A 61 14.23 -7.09 4.91
CA CYS A 61 15.63 -6.94 4.50
C CYS A 61 16.58 -7.06 5.69
N LEU A 62 17.65 -7.87 5.54
CA LEU A 62 18.58 -8.18 6.62
C LEU A 62 19.70 -7.15 6.81
N THR A 63 19.76 -6.11 5.97
CA THR A 63 20.94 -5.22 5.89
C THR A 63 20.63 -3.78 6.31
N VAL A 64 19.38 -3.33 6.14
CA VAL A 64 19.04 -1.91 6.21
C VAL A 64 18.70 -1.40 7.62
N ASN A 65 18.64 -2.29 8.59
CA ASN A 65 18.37 -1.95 9.98
C ASN A 65 19.26 -2.83 10.88
N PRO A 66 20.17 -2.23 11.67
CA PRO A 66 21.09 -3.01 12.50
C PRO A 66 20.41 -3.70 13.70
N ALA A 67 19.24 -3.21 14.12
CA ALA A 67 18.55 -3.73 15.29
C ALA A 67 17.66 -4.94 14.97
N ARG A 68 17.11 -5.01 13.75
CA ARG A 68 16.20 -6.08 13.32
C ARG A 68 16.06 -6.14 11.80
N ALA A 69 15.44 -7.18 11.28
CA ALA A 69 15.11 -7.26 9.85
C ALA A 69 14.03 -6.23 9.48
N GLY A 70 14.19 -5.64 8.29
CA GLY A 70 13.30 -4.64 7.72
C GLY A 70 13.66 -3.20 8.06
N GLY A 71 13.33 -2.28 7.16
CA GLY A 71 13.49 -0.85 7.30
C GLY A 71 12.37 -0.10 6.59
N ALA A 72 11.96 1.05 7.10
CA ALA A 72 10.94 1.88 6.49
C ALA A 72 11.18 3.37 6.78
N TYR A 73 10.78 4.22 5.85
CA TYR A 73 10.92 5.67 5.99
C TYR A 73 10.00 6.22 7.07
N GLY A 74 10.55 7.10 7.92
CA GLY A 74 9.77 7.85 8.91
C GLY A 74 8.95 7.00 9.89
N TYR A 75 9.39 5.78 10.16
CA TYR A 75 8.71 4.83 11.02
C TYR A 75 9.55 4.47 12.25
N VAL A 76 8.86 4.25 13.36
CA VAL A 76 9.51 3.90 14.64
C VAL A 76 10.14 2.50 14.55
N ASP A 77 11.37 2.36 15.05
CA ASP A 77 12.10 1.09 15.13
C ASP A 77 12.34 0.37 13.78
N MET A 78 12.14 1.09 12.66
CA MET A 78 12.36 0.54 11.31
C MET A 78 13.65 1.05 10.66
N GLY A 79 14.67 1.37 11.46
CA GLY A 79 15.94 1.94 11.04
C GLY A 79 15.94 3.48 11.05
N ASP A 80 17.10 4.09 10.79
CA ASP A 80 17.29 5.55 10.86
C ASP A 80 16.90 6.26 9.55
N TRP A 81 15.86 5.77 8.87
CA TRP A 81 15.42 6.31 7.59
C TRP A 81 14.45 7.46 7.78
N THR A 82 14.88 8.66 7.38
CA THR A 82 14.06 9.87 7.46
C THR A 82 12.81 9.75 6.59
N GLY A 83 11.69 10.20 7.10
CA GLY A 83 10.41 10.15 6.39
C GLY A 83 10.27 11.14 5.24
N GLY A 84 9.23 10.93 4.44
CA GLY A 84 8.97 11.67 3.21
C GLY A 84 8.16 12.96 3.36
N GLN A 85 7.76 13.35 4.57
CA GLN A 85 7.16 14.68 4.81
C GLN A 85 8.26 15.74 4.86
N ALA A 86 9.02 15.85 3.77
CA ALA A 86 10.18 16.71 3.60
C ALA A 86 10.30 17.16 2.14
N GLU A 87 11.01 18.25 1.89
CA GLU A 87 11.28 18.73 0.52
C GLU A 87 12.20 17.78 -0.25
N TYR A 88 13.13 17.12 0.48
CA TYR A 88 14.10 16.18 -0.09
C TYR A 88 14.15 14.90 0.72
N VAL A 89 14.29 13.78 0.04
CA VAL A 89 14.39 12.45 0.64
C VAL A 89 15.58 11.71 0.04
N LEU A 90 16.44 11.19 0.91
CA LEU A 90 17.53 10.31 0.50
C LEU A 90 17.00 8.88 0.34
N VAL A 91 17.16 8.31 -0.86
CA VAL A 91 16.76 6.93 -1.15
C VAL A 91 18.01 6.07 -1.34
N PRO A 92 18.35 5.20 -0.39
CA PRO A 92 19.47 4.27 -0.55
C PRO A 92 19.09 3.16 -1.55
N TYR A 93 20.12 2.55 -2.16
CA TYR A 93 19.93 1.47 -3.16
C TYR A 93 18.92 1.85 -4.24
N ALA A 94 19.04 3.05 -4.80
CA ALA A 94 18.04 3.69 -5.63
C ALA A 94 17.60 2.85 -6.84
N ASP A 95 18.54 2.20 -7.53
CA ASP A 95 18.24 1.32 -8.67
C ASP A 95 17.38 0.09 -8.30
N PHE A 96 17.36 -0.30 -7.03
CA PHE A 96 16.52 -1.39 -6.53
C PHE A 96 15.21 -0.89 -5.96
N ASN A 97 15.23 0.22 -5.22
CA ASN A 97 14.06 0.70 -4.49
C ASN A 97 13.13 1.59 -5.33
N LEU A 98 13.65 2.32 -6.33
CA LEU A 98 12.83 3.29 -7.05
C LEU A 98 12.11 2.67 -8.25
N LEU A 99 10.81 2.86 -8.29
CA LEU A 99 10.00 2.59 -9.48
C LEU A 99 9.97 3.86 -10.35
N LYS A 100 10.67 3.83 -11.47
CA LYS A 100 10.61 4.91 -12.46
C LYS A 100 9.26 4.89 -13.19
N LEU A 101 8.60 6.03 -13.22
CA LEU A 101 7.39 6.22 -14.01
C LEU A 101 7.78 6.44 -15.48
N PRO A 102 7.29 5.60 -16.42
CA PRO A 102 7.91 5.47 -17.75
C PRO A 102 7.70 6.68 -18.67
N ASP A 103 6.60 7.39 -18.54
CA ASP A 103 6.24 8.56 -19.36
C ASP A 103 5.94 9.73 -18.44
N ARG A 104 6.85 10.70 -18.40
CA ARG A 104 6.76 11.84 -17.49
C ARG A 104 5.47 12.63 -17.65
N ASP A 105 5.08 12.94 -18.87
CA ASP A 105 3.93 13.82 -19.13
C ASP A 105 2.63 13.09 -18.72
N LYS A 106 2.46 11.84 -19.13
CA LYS A 106 1.32 11.02 -18.72
C LYS A 106 1.32 10.76 -17.21
N ALA A 107 2.49 10.57 -16.60
CA ALA A 107 2.60 10.40 -15.17
C ALA A 107 2.16 11.66 -14.42
N MET A 108 2.54 12.85 -14.91
CA MET A 108 2.13 14.11 -14.30
C MET A 108 0.61 14.35 -14.43
N GLU A 109 -0.02 13.96 -15.53
CA GLU A 109 -1.48 14.01 -15.67
C GLU A 109 -2.21 13.16 -14.60
N LYS A 110 -1.60 12.03 -14.20
CA LYS A 110 -2.16 11.05 -13.26
C LYS A 110 -1.44 10.99 -11.92
N ILE A 111 -0.65 12.01 -11.60
CA ILE A 111 0.25 11.95 -10.44
C ILE A 111 -0.48 11.68 -9.12
N ARG A 112 -1.71 12.18 -8.96
CA ARG A 112 -2.52 11.95 -7.76
C ARG A 112 -2.88 10.48 -7.57
N ASP A 113 -3.17 9.77 -8.66
CA ASP A 113 -3.48 8.33 -8.62
C ASP A 113 -2.20 7.53 -8.42
N LEU A 114 -1.10 7.94 -9.06
CA LEU A 114 0.18 7.25 -9.00
C LEU A 114 0.87 7.36 -7.63
N THR A 115 0.49 8.32 -6.78
CA THR A 115 1.00 8.39 -5.40
C THR A 115 0.61 7.16 -4.57
N CYS A 116 -0.47 6.46 -4.94
CA CYS A 116 -0.89 5.22 -4.27
C CYS A 116 0.08 4.04 -4.49
N LEU A 117 1.01 4.14 -5.46
CA LEU A 117 1.96 3.07 -5.79
C LEU A 117 3.03 2.86 -4.71
N SER A 118 3.26 3.84 -3.84
CA SER A 118 4.31 3.80 -2.84
C SER A 118 4.00 2.87 -1.65
N ASP A 119 2.71 2.73 -1.27
CA ASP A 119 2.27 1.89 -0.15
C ASP A 119 0.89 1.28 -0.38
N ILE A 120 -0.15 2.11 -0.50
CA ILE A 120 -1.55 1.70 -0.37
C ILE A 120 -1.92 0.62 -1.40
N LEU A 121 -1.57 0.81 -2.65
CA LEU A 121 -1.90 -0.14 -3.72
C LEU A 121 -1.17 -1.47 -3.57
N PRO A 122 0.18 -1.51 -3.40
CA PRO A 122 0.88 -2.78 -3.19
C PRO A 122 0.47 -3.47 -1.88
N THR A 123 0.11 -2.73 -0.83
CA THR A 123 -0.41 -3.29 0.42
C THR A 123 -1.76 -3.97 0.18
N GLY A 124 -2.70 -3.30 -0.48
CA GLY A 124 -3.99 -3.89 -0.84
C GLY A 124 -3.86 -5.09 -1.78
N TYR A 125 -2.96 -5.02 -2.75
CA TYR A 125 -2.67 -6.13 -3.66
C TYR A 125 -2.09 -7.33 -2.92
N HIS A 126 -1.13 -7.10 -2.02
CA HIS A 126 -0.54 -8.16 -1.19
C HIS A 126 -1.59 -8.82 -0.30
N GLY A 127 -2.48 -8.05 0.30
CA GLY A 127 -3.61 -8.56 1.08
C GLY A 127 -4.50 -9.49 0.25
N ALA A 128 -4.90 -9.06 -0.94
CA ALA A 128 -5.73 -9.86 -1.84
C ALA A 128 -5.03 -11.16 -2.30
N VAL A 129 -3.75 -11.08 -2.66
CA VAL A 129 -2.95 -12.27 -3.03
C VAL A 129 -2.81 -13.24 -1.85
N THR A 130 -2.52 -12.71 -0.66
CA THR A 130 -2.33 -13.52 0.56
C THR A 130 -3.64 -14.21 0.99
N ALA A 131 -4.77 -13.55 0.78
CA ALA A 131 -6.10 -14.13 1.00
C ALA A 131 -6.48 -15.21 -0.03
N GLY A 132 -5.68 -15.43 -1.06
CA GLY A 132 -5.93 -16.43 -2.09
C GLY A 132 -6.95 -16.00 -3.15
N VAL A 133 -7.18 -14.70 -3.33
CA VAL A 133 -8.11 -14.19 -4.35
C VAL A 133 -7.68 -14.60 -5.75
N GLY A 134 -8.61 -15.14 -6.51
CA GLY A 134 -8.40 -15.58 -7.89
C GLY A 134 -9.66 -15.46 -8.75
N PRO A 135 -9.59 -15.97 -10.00
CA PRO A 135 -10.73 -15.92 -10.92
C PRO A 135 -11.98 -16.58 -10.34
N GLY A 136 -13.08 -15.84 -10.33
CA GLY A 136 -14.36 -16.32 -9.85
C GLY A 136 -14.61 -16.14 -8.35
N SER A 137 -13.60 -15.76 -7.55
CA SER A 137 -13.76 -15.61 -6.10
C SER A 137 -14.81 -14.57 -5.71
N THR A 138 -15.54 -14.85 -4.64
CA THR A 138 -16.29 -13.88 -3.84
C THR A 138 -15.39 -13.39 -2.70
N VAL A 139 -15.26 -12.07 -2.54
CA VAL A 139 -14.31 -11.45 -1.61
C VAL A 139 -15.00 -10.46 -0.69
N TYR A 140 -14.78 -10.60 0.62
CA TYR A 140 -15.17 -9.59 1.59
C TYR A 140 -13.94 -8.80 2.04
N ILE A 141 -14.07 -7.48 2.12
CA ILE A 141 -13.02 -6.56 2.59
C ILE A 141 -13.56 -5.74 3.75
N ALA A 142 -12.91 -5.82 4.89
CA ALA A 142 -13.24 -5.05 6.07
C ALA A 142 -12.61 -3.65 6.01
N GLY A 143 -13.46 -2.64 5.90
CA GLY A 143 -13.09 -1.23 5.82
C GLY A 143 -13.01 -0.66 4.40
N ALA A 144 -13.74 0.43 4.17
CA ALA A 144 -13.76 1.21 2.92
C ALA A 144 -12.77 2.39 2.95
N GLY A 145 -11.67 2.24 3.69
CA GLY A 145 -10.56 3.20 3.68
C GLY A 145 -9.69 3.05 2.42
N PRO A 146 -8.62 3.87 2.28
CA PRO A 146 -7.76 3.83 1.10
C PRO A 146 -7.18 2.44 0.82
N VAL A 147 -6.68 1.74 1.84
CA VAL A 147 -6.13 0.38 1.70
C VAL A 147 -7.21 -0.63 1.31
N GLY A 148 -8.40 -0.55 1.94
CA GLY A 148 -9.52 -1.43 1.59
C GLY A 148 -9.99 -1.23 0.15
N LEU A 149 -10.07 0.01 -0.33
CA LEU A 149 -10.38 0.31 -1.74
C LEU A 149 -9.30 -0.20 -2.70
N ALA A 150 -8.03 -0.08 -2.31
CA ALA A 150 -6.91 -0.65 -3.07
C ALA A 150 -6.96 -2.18 -3.11
N ALA A 151 -7.30 -2.84 -1.98
CA ALA A 151 -7.52 -4.28 -1.93
C ALA A 151 -8.69 -4.71 -2.82
N ALA A 152 -9.79 -3.94 -2.83
CA ALA A 152 -10.94 -4.20 -3.68
C ALA A 152 -10.61 -4.08 -5.18
N ALA A 153 -9.89 -3.04 -5.57
CA ALA A 153 -9.41 -2.87 -6.93
C ALA A 153 -8.46 -4.02 -7.32
N SER A 154 -7.58 -4.42 -6.41
CA SER A 154 -6.65 -5.53 -6.60
C SER A 154 -7.36 -6.88 -6.72
N ALA A 155 -8.40 -7.11 -5.91
CA ALA A 155 -9.22 -8.31 -6.02
C ALA A 155 -9.89 -8.43 -7.41
N ARG A 156 -10.39 -7.32 -7.97
CA ARG A 156 -10.88 -7.30 -9.36
C ARG A 156 -9.78 -7.61 -10.37
N LEU A 157 -8.59 -7.04 -10.23
CA LEU A 157 -7.45 -7.32 -11.10
C LEU A 157 -7.06 -8.80 -11.07
N LEU A 158 -7.20 -9.46 -9.92
CA LEU A 158 -6.95 -10.89 -9.74
C LEU A 158 -8.09 -11.78 -10.25
N GLY A 159 -9.22 -11.18 -10.68
CA GLY A 159 -10.32 -11.90 -11.31
C GLY A 159 -11.47 -12.26 -10.39
N ALA A 160 -11.58 -11.64 -9.21
CA ALA A 160 -12.74 -11.83 -8.33
C ALA A 160 -14.06 -11.52 -9.07
N ALA A 161 -15.05 -12.37 -8.91
CA ALA A 161 -16.38 -12.21 -9.52
C ALA A 161 -17.22 -11.18 -8.74
N VAL A 162 -17.14 -11.22 -7.42
CA VAL A 162 -17.85 -10.30 -6.53
C VAL A 162 -16.91 -9.78 -5.47
N VAL A 163 -16.90 -8.46 -5.26
CA VAL A 163 -16.14 -7.81 -4.19
C VAL A 163 -17.09 -6.99 -3.33
N ILE A 164 -17.17 -7.35 -2.06
CA ILE A 164 -18.03 -6.74 -1.05
C ILE A 164 -17.18 -5.98 -0.05
N ILE A 165 -17.49 -4.71 0.20
CA ILE A 165 -16.75 -3.87 1.15
C ILE A 165 -17.68 -3.52 2.32
N GLY A 166 -17.22 -3.79 3.55
CA GLY A 166 -17.93 -3.41 4.78
C GLY A 166 -17.28 -2.20 5.45
N ASP A 167 -18.08 -1.23 5.90
CA ASP A 167 -17.64 -0.10 6.74
C ASP A 167 -18.82 0.40 7.58
N VAL A 168 -18.52 1.16 8.63
CA VAL A 168 -19.51 1.88 9.45
C VAL A 168 -19.74 3.32 8.95
N ASN A 169 -18.92 3.81 8.04
CA ASN A 169 -18.97 5.18 7.54
C ASN A 169 -19.71 5.26 6.21
N SER A 170 -20.90 5.88 6.23
CA SER A 170 -21.76 5.99 5.06
C SER A 170 -21.13 6.72 3.86
N ILE A 171 -20.25 7.73 4.10
CA ILE A 171 -19.56 8.46 3.04
C ILE A 171 -18.57 7.54 2.34
N ARG A 172 -17.81 6.73 3.08
CA ARG A 172 -16.88 5.74 2.53
C ARG A 172 -17.60 4.66 1.74
N LEU A 173 -18.70 4.15 2.28
CA LEU A 173 -19.55 3.17 1.58
C LEU A 173 -20.12 3.74 0.28
N ALA A 174 -20.61 4.97 0.28
CA ALA A 174 -21.09 5.64 -0.93
C ALA A 174 -19.97 5.77 -1.99
N HIS A 175 -18.74 6.08 -1.56
CA HIS A 175 -17.60 6.15 -2.45
C HIS A 175 -17.23 4.77 -3.04
N ALA A 176 -17.20 3.73 -2.21
CA ALA A 176 -16.98 2.35 -2.67
C ALA A 176 -18.04 1.90 -3.69
N LYS A 177 -19.31 2.18 -3.41
CA LYS A 177 -20.44 1.89 -4.30
C LYS A 177 -20.32 2.63 -5.64
N ALA A 178 -19.89 3.91 -5.62
CA ALA A 178 -19.67 4.69 -6.83
C ALA A 178 -18.57 4.11 -7.72
N GLN A 179 -17.61 3.36 -7.16
CA GLN A 179 -16.59 2.60 -7.90
C GLN A 179 -17.10 1.22 -8.36
N GLY A 180 -18.37 0.91 -8.12
CA GLY A 180 -19.03 -0.32 -8.57
C GLY A 180 -18.73 -1.53 -7.70
N PHE A 181 -18.36 -1.36 -6.44
CA PHE A 181 -18.27 -2.45 -5.46
C PHE A 181 -19.62 -2.67 -4.78
N GLU A 182 -19.89 -3.92 -4.37
CA GLU A 182 -20.97 -4.22 -3.44
C GLU A 182 -20.59 -3.72 -2.06
N ILE A 183 -21.59 -3.28 -1.29
CA ILE A 183 -21.36 -2.72 0.05
C ILE A 183 -22.23 -3.38 1.10
N VAL A 184 -21.70 -3.48 2.33
CA VAL A 184 -22.46 -3.84 3.53
C VAL A 184 -22.23 -2.76 4.60
N ASP A 185 -23.33 -2.34 5.24
CA ASP A 185 -23.30 -1.29 6.27
C ASP A 185 -23.23 -1.92 7.65
N LEU A 186 -22.05 -1.83 8.26
CA LEU A 186 -21.77 -2.38 9.59
C LEU A 186 -22.27 -1.48 10.74
N SER A 187 -22.87 -0.33 10.44
CA SER A 187 -23.52 0.54 11.43
C SER A 187 -24.98 0.14 11.74
N THR A 188 -25.53 -0.79 10.98
CA THR A 188 -26.90 -1.29 11.15
C THR A 188 -26.95 -2.46 12.14
N ASP A 189 -28.15 -2.77 12.65
CA ASP A 189 -28.38 -3.94 13.52
C ASP A 189 -28.39 -5.28 12.75
N THR A 190 -28.41 -5.24 11.40
CA THR A 190 -28.40 -6.44 10.56
C THR A 190 -27.00 -7.06 10.57
N PRO A 191 -26.86 -8.33 11.01
CA PRO A 191 -25.56 -8.99 11.06
C PRO A 191 -24.89 -9.10 9.69
N LEU A 192 -23.55 -9.06 9.67
CA LEU A 192 -22.75 -9.12 8.44
C LEU A 192 -23.13 -10.30 7.54
N HIS A 193 -23.29 -11.49 8.13
CA HIS A 193 -23.59 -12.71 7.36
C HIS A 193 -24.98 -12.66 6.69
N GLU A 194 -25.96 -11.97 7.29
CA GLU A 194 -27.27 -11.77 6.68
C GLU A 194 -27.21 -10.77 5.51
N GLN A 195 -26.40 -9.71 5.64
CA GLN A 195 -26.17 -8.77 4.55
C GLN A 195 -25.44 -9.43 3.38
N ILE A 196 -24.45 -10.30 3.65
CA ILE A 196 -23.75 -11.09 2.63
C ILE A 196 -24.74 -12.07 1.96
N ALA A 197 -25.56 -12.77 2.74
CA ALA A 197 -26.56 -13.69 2.20
C ALA A 197 -27.59 -12.98 1.28
N ALA A 198 -27.94 -11.74 1.59
CA ALA A 198 -28.83 -10.95 0.73
C ALA A 198 -28.19 -10.59 -0.63
N LEU A 199 -26.85 -10.49 -0.70
CA LEU A 199 -26.11 -10.20 -1.94
C LEU A 199 -25.79 -11.46 -2.75
N LEU A 200 -25.38 -12.54 -2.08
CA LEU A 200 -24.85 -13.75 -2.73
C LEU A 200 -25.83 -14.92 -2.78
N GLY A 201 -26.87 -14.90 -1.94
CA GLY A 201 -27.75 -16.05 -1.72
C GLY A 201 -27.26 -17.00 -0.64
N GLU A 202 -26.04 -16.82 -0.14
CA GLU A 202 -25.43 -17.59 0.94
C GLU A 202 -24.56 -16.69 1.84
N PRO A 203 -24.40 -17.01 3.15
CA PRO A 203 -23.72 -16.16 4.12
C PRO A 203 -22.18 -16.29 4.12
N GLU A 204 -21.59 -16.87 3.08
CA GLU A 204 -20.18 -17.19 2.99
C GLU A 204 -19.50 -16.51 1.81
N VAL A 205 -18.20 -16.27 1.91
CA VAL A 205 -17.33 -15.79 0.86
C VAL A 205 -16.10 -16.68 0.75
N ASP A 206 -15.47 -16.74 -0.43
CA ASP A 206 -14.24 -17.53 -0.63
C ASP A 206 -13.04 -16.92 0.07
N CYS A 207 -12.94 -15.60 0.10
CA CYS A 207 -11.79 -14.87 0.62
C CYS A 207 -12.21 -13.68 1.48
N ALA A 208 -11.41 -13.37 2.51
CA ALA A 208 -11.59 -12.16 3.31
C ALA A 208 -10.26 -11.45 3.52
N VAL A 209 -10.31 -10.10 3.52
CA VAL A 209 -9.18 -9.20 3.79
C VAL A 209 -9.60 -8.22 4.87
N ASP A 210 -8.79 -8.11 5.95
CA ASP A 210 -8.95 -7.15 7.06
C ASP A 210 -7.71 -6.26 7.20
#